data_0a6785c0057df31b48c72db9f696162b
#
_entry.id   0a6785c0057df31b48c72db9f696162b
#
_cell.length_a   1.000
_cell.length_b   1.000
_cell.length_c   1.000
_cell.angle_alpha   90.00
_cell.angle_beta   90.00
_cell.angle_gamma   90.00
#
_symmetry.space_group_name_H-M   'P 1'
#
loop_
_entity.id
_entity.type
_entity.pdbx_description
1 polymer ?
#
loop_
_entity_poly.entity_id
_entity_poly.type
_entity_poly.pdbx_seq_one_letter_code
_entity_poly.pdbx_strand_id
1 'polypeptide(L)'
;TSQNTQLQDVYKGPNGYLLQMVRSELVQAKAFTTDDLDTGGYKIITTIDKGKQDLMQQVVSPSNNGMSGVVPDGMQFGAMSANPQDGSILSVYAGDDYLAKQYNNATQAQYEVGSTMKPFALLAAVQEGVSLNTVFNGNSYRTFPGITSTVSNFGNENYGYINLYRATALSSNTVFMDLQTKLGTKKIAETARTAGVESTSLDGSEPFTVLGNNA
;
A
#
# COMPACT_ATOMS: atom_id res chain seq x y z
N THR A 1 26.67 22.70 20.66
CA THR A 1 27.01 21.25 20.69
C THR A 1 25.99 20.42 21.47
N SER A 2 25.47 20.90 22.63
CA SER A 2 24.51 20.12 23.44
C SER A 2 23.08 20.01 22.83
N GLN A 3 22.58 21.07 22.20
CA GLN A 3 21.25 21.05 21.53
C GLN A 3 21.19 20.09 20.32
N ASN A 4 22.28 19.98 19.56
CA ASN A 4 22.33 19.07 18.40
C ASN A 4 22.35 17.60 18.82
N THR A 5 22.94 17.28 19.97
CA THR A 5 22.94 15.92 20.52
C THR A 5 21.56 15.52 21.06
N GLN A 6 20.84 16.44 21.73
CA GLN A 6 19.48 16.17 22.21
C GLN A 6 18.46 15.97 21.08
N LEU A 7 18.56 16.73 19.98
CA LEU A 7 17.72 16.55 18.80
C LEU A 7 18.01 15.20 18.11
N GLN A 8 19.27 14.78 18.05
CA GLN A 8 19.62 13.46 17.50
C GLN A 8 19.07 12.33 18.36
N ASP A 9 19.08 12.43 19.67
CA ASP A 9 18.55 11.39 20.57
C ASP A 9 17.03 11.22 20.41
N VAL A 10 16.27 12.29 20.13
CA VAL A 10 14.82 12.24 19.93
C VAL A 10 14.44 11.48 18.63
N TYR A 11 15.27 11.59 17.59
CA TYR A 11 15.03 10.91 16.30
C TYR A 11 15.63 9.50 16.23
N LYS A 12 16.32 9.04 17.26
CA LYS A 12 16.92 7.71 17.29
C LYS A 12 15.85 6.60 17.32
N GLY A 13 16.14 5.51 16.62
CA GLY A 13 15.26 4.36 16.57
C GLY A 13 13.99 4.57 15.73
N PRO A 14 12.98 3.71 15.88
CA PRO A 14 11.78 3.73 15.05
C PRO A 14 10.88 4.94 15.29
N ASN A 15 10.95 5.58 16.46
CA ASN A 15 10.13 6.76 16.77
C ASN A 15 10.49 7.98 15.90
N GLY A 16 11.70 8.06 15.38
CA GLY A 16 12.12 9.12 14.47
C GLY A 16 11.26 9.21 13.22
N TYR A 17 10.79 8.07 12.70
CA TYR A 17 9.86 8.05 11.56
C TYR A 17 8.51 8.66 11.91
N LEU A 18 7.97 8.35 13.10
CA LEU A 18 6.69 8.89 13.56
C LEU A 18 6.77 10.41 13.73
N LEU A 19 7.85 10.89 14.37
CA LEU A 19 8.09 12.32 14.54
C LEU A 19 8.16 13.04 13.20
N GLN A 20 8.89 12.47 12.24
CA GLN A 20 9.01 13.07 10.90
C GLN A 20 7.68 13.05 10.14
N MET A 21 6.90 11.97 10.25
CA MET A 21 5.56 11.89 9.65
C MET A 21 4.65 13.00 10.20
N VAL A 22 4.58 13.16 11.51
CA VAL A 22 3.75 14.20 12.15
C VAL A 22 4.20 15.59 11.74
N ARG A 23 5.52 15.88 11.74
CA ARG A 23 6.04 17.16 11.26
C ARG A 23 5.64 17.44 9.83
N SER A 24 5.84 16.46 8.95
CA SER A 24 5.51 16.59 7.53
C SER A 24 4.02 16.87 7.31
N GLU A 25 3.15 16.15 8.00
CA GLU A 25 1.69 16.32 7.90
C GLU A 25 1.26 17.74 8.33
N LEU A 26 1.75 18.22 9.47
CA LEU A 26 1.42 19.54 9.99
C LEU A 26 1.89 20.68 9.08
N VAL A 27 3.08 20.54 8.49
CA VAL A 27 3.63 21.52 7.54
C VAL A 27 2.88 21.47 6.21
N GLN A 28 2.60 20.28 5.67
CA GLN A 28 1.86 20.11 4.41
C GLN A 28 0.42 20.60 4.53
N ALA A 29 -0.23 20.37 5.68
CA ALA A 29 -1.53 20.92 5.98
C ALA A 29 -1.52 22.45 6.20
N LYS A 30 -0.34 23.11 6.16
CA LYS A 30 -0.14 24.53 6.44
C LYS A 30 -0.67 24.94 7.81
N ALA A 31 -0.75 24.01 8.76
CA ALA A 31 -1.15 24.29 10.13
C ALA A 31 -0.01 24.94 10.92
N PHE A 32 1.23 24.58 10.60
CA PHE A 32 2.45 25.10 11.21
C PHE A 32 3.55 25.24 10.17
N THR A 33 4.47 26.19 10.40
CA THR A 33 5.77 26.21 9.74
C THR A 33 6.76 25.33 10.48
N THR A 34 7.89 25.00 9.87
CA THR A 34 8.97 24.26 10.54
C THR A 34 9.50 25.04 11.74
N ASP A 35 9.62 26.35 11.63
CA ASP A 35 10.09 27.24 12.71
C ASP A 35 9.12 27.27 13.90
N ASP A 36 7.81 27.31 13.63
CA ASP A 36 6.79 27.21 14.68
C ASP A 36 6.95 25.91 15.48
N LEU A 37 7.14 24.77 14.79
CA LEU A 37 7.30 23.48 15.44
C LEU A 37 8.60 23.37 16.25
N ASP A 38 9.65 24.04 15.82
CA ASP A 38 10.96 24.01 16.48
C ASP A 38 11.04 24.93 17.70
N THR A 39 10.26 26.05 17.69
CA THR A 39 10.36 27.09 18.71
C THR A 39 9.13 27.26 19.58
N GLY A 40 7.96 26.80 19.12
CA GLY A 40 6.68 27.09 19.75
C GLY A 40 6.33 26.29 21.00
N GLY A 41 7.08 25.26 21.33
CA GLY A 41 6.88 24.45 22.54
C GLY A 41 5.53 23.72 22.59
N TYR A 42 4.98 23.35 21.44
CA TYR A 42 3.67 22.72 21.33
C TYR A 42 3.65 21.30 21.88
N LYS A 43 2.54 20.92 22.50
CA LYS A 43 2.19 19.54 22.80
C LYS A 43 1.28 19.02 21.69
N ILE A 44 1.82 18.14 20.87
CA ILE A 44 1.08 17.51 19.76
C ILE A 44 0.58 16.13 20.20
N ILE A 45 -0.73 15.91 20.10
CA ILE A 45 -1.38 14.64 20.41
C ILE A 45 -1.73 13.98 19.09
N THR A 46 -1.25 12.77 18.89
CA THR A 46 -1.45 11.98 17.67
C THR A 46 -2.49 10.87 17.90
N THR A 47 -2.91 10.22 16.83
CA THR A 47 -3.76 9.02 16.85
C THR A 47 -2.98 7.73 17.11
N ILE A 48 -1.64 7.80 17.16
CA ILE A 48 -0.80 6.63 17.41
C ILE A 48 -1.08 6.06 18.80
N ASP A 49 -1.53 4.80 18.82
CA ASP A 49 -1.73 4.03 20.05
C ASP A 49 -0.42 3.36 20.46
N LYS A 50 0.09 3.67 21.65
CA LYS A 50 1.39 3.17 22.09
C LYS A 50 1.44 1.64 22.15
N GLY A 51 0.39 0.97 22.64
CA GLY A 51 0.37 -0.50 22.72
C GLY A 51 0.40 -1.16 21.35
N LYS A 52 -0.35 -0.61 20.39
CA LYS A 52 -0.33 -1.10 19.01
C LYS A 52 0.99 -0.79 18.31
N GLN A 53 1.59 0.34 18.59
CA GLN A 53 2.90 0.71 18.06
C GLN A 53 4.00 -0.23 18.58
N ASP A 54 4.02 -0.52 19.88
CA ASP A 54 4.96 -1.46 20.47
C ASP A 54 4.78 -2.87 19.88
N LEU A 55 3.54 -3.32 19.71
CA LEU A 55 3.22 -4.60 19.05
C LEU A 55 3.66 -4.61 17.58
N MET A 56 3.43 -3.52 16.83
CA MET A 56 3.85 -3.39 15.44
C MET A 56 5.37 -3.57 15.31
N GLN A 57 6.14 -2.92 16.18
CA GLN A 57 7.59 -3.07 16.23
C GLN A 57 8.00 -4.52 16.56
N GLN A 58 7.33 -5.14 17.51
CA GLN A 58 7.64 -6.52 17.90
C GLN A 58 7.38 -7.53 16.77
N VAL A 59 6.30 -7.35 16.02
CA VAL A 59 5.85 -8.32 15.00
C VAL A 59 6.55 -8.12 13.67
N VAL A 60 6.78 -6.86 13.26
CA VAL A 60 7.26 -6.55 11.90
C VAL A 60 8.78 -6.43 11.84
N SER A 61 9.43 -5.88 12.87
CA SER A 61 10.89 -5.72 12.86
C SER A 61 11.61 -7.06 12.87
N PRO A 62 12.45 -7.37 11.87
CA PRO A 62 13.26 -8.60 11.88
C PRO A 62 14.16 -8.71 13.11
N SER A 63 14.61 -7.57 13.64
CA SER A 63 15.45 -7.52 14.85
C SER A 63 14.69 -7.97 16.11
N ASN A 64 13.37 -7.81 16.14
CA ASN A 64 12.52 -8.08 17.30
C ASN A 64 11.74 -9.40 17.21
N ASN A 65 11.41 -9.86 15.99
CA ASN A 65 10.55 -11.03 15.77
C ASN A 65 11.30 -12.36 15.59
N GLY A 66 12.62 -12.38 15.82
CA GLY A 66 13.45 -13.57 15.65
C GLY A 66 13.81 -13.91 14.21
N MET A 67 13.47 -13.06 13.24
CA MET A 67 13.80 -13.26 11.82
C MET A 67 15.16 -12.68 11.42
N SER A 68 15.90 -12.12 12.35
CA SER A 68 17.26 -11.64 12.12
C SER A 68 18.16 -12.80 11.65
N GLY A 69 18.83 -12.61 10.51
CA GLY A 69 19.64 -13.64 9.86
C GLY A 69 18.86 -14.66 9.01
N VAL A 70 17.51 -14.64 9.04
CA VAL A 70 16.63 -15.43 8.16
C VAL A 70 16.18 -14.59 6.97
N VAL A 71 15.94 -13.30 7.21
CA VAL A 71 15.58 -12.35 6.17
C VAL A 71 16.81 -12.01 5.34
N PRO A 72 16.73 -12.03 4.00
CA PRO A 72 17.84 -11.62 3.13
C PRO A 72 18.34 -10.22 3.46
N ASP A 73 19.66 -10.01 3.37
CA ASP A 73 20.26 -8.72 3.57
C ASP A 73 19.67 -7.67 2.60
N GLY A 74 19.38 -6.50 3.14
CA GLY A 74 18.81 -5.39 2.36
C GLY A 74 17.31 -5.45 2.14
N MET A 75 16.61 -6.53 2.55
CA MET A 75 15.14 -6.58 2.49
C MET A 75 14.55 -5.53 3.45
N GLN A 76 13.57 -4.77 2.94
CA GLN A 76 12.92 -3.70 3.68
C GLN A 76 11.47 -4.03 3.94
N PHE A 77 10.97 -3.61 5.08
CA PHE A 77 9.57 -3.79 5.49
C PHE A 77 8.94 -2.44 5.79
N GLY A 78 7.70 -2.28 5.39
CA GLY A 78 6.82 -1.19 5.80
C GLY A 78 5.47 -1.77 6.18
N ALA A 79 4.90 -1.29 7.28
CA ALA A 79 3.57 -1.71 7.73
C ALA A 79 2.85 -0.54 8.41
N MET A 80 1.52 -0.55 8.30
CA MET A 80 0.67 0.46 8.89
C MET A 80 -0.64 -0.18 9.34
N SER A 81 -1.17 0.24 10.49
CA SER A 81 -2.53 -0.08 10.89
C SER A 81 -3.36 1.18 11.03
N ALA A 82 -4.60 1.11 10.56
CA ALA A 82 -5.55 2.21 10.62
C ALA A 82 -6.85 1.77 11.30
N ASN A 83 -7.54 2.73 11.89
CA ASN A 83 -8.89 2.52 12.41
C ASN A 83 -9.89 2.47 11.23
N PRO A 84 -10.64 1.38 11.04
CA PRO A 84 -11.56 1.25 9.91
C PRO A 84 -12.77 2.19 9.97
N GLN A 85 -13.07 2.80 11.12
CA GLN A 85 -14.18 3.72 11.26
C GLN A 85 -13.89 5.12 10.74
N ASP A 86 -12.64 5.60 10.87
CA ASP A 86 -12.29 6.99 10.57
C ASP A 86 -10.99 7.14 9.76
N GLY A 87 -10.28 6.02 9.49
CA GLY A 87 -9.02 6.01 8.74
C GLY A 87 -7.81 6.51 9.53
N SER A 88 -7.96 6.86 10.82
CA SER A 88 -6.85 7.33 11.62
C SER A 88 -5.75 6.27 11.75
N ILE A 89 -4.48 6.70 11.65
CA ILE A 89 -3.32 5.81 11.76
C ILE A 89 -3.07 5.50 13.23
N LEU A 90 -3.03 4.20 13.56
CA LEU A 90 -2.85 3.71 14.93
C LEU A 90 -1.43 3.23 15.23
N SER A 91 -0.73 2.70 14.24
CA SER A 91 0.66 2.29 14.36
C SER A 91 1.34 2.21 13.00
N VAL A 92 2.67 2.41 12.97
CA VAL A 92 3.49 2.38 11.75
C VAL A 92 4.82 1.70 12.03
N TYR A 93 5.22 0.78 11.17
CA TYR A 93 6.60 0.34 11.07
C TYR A 93 7.20 0.85 9.76
N ALA A 94 8.23 1.65 9.84
CA ALA A 94 8.91 2.24 8.68
C ALA A 94 10.37 1.84 8.55
N GLY A 95 10.91 1.22 9.58
CA GLY A 95 12.29 0.77 9.74
C GLY A 95 12.69 0.72 11.21
N ASP A 96 13.86 0.18 11.49
CA ASP A 96 14.36 -0.01 12.86
C ASP A 96 14.99 1.25 13.47
N ASP A 97 15.67 2.06 12.65
CA ASP A 97 16.35 3.26 13.13
C ASP A 97 16.35 4.37 12.07
N TYR A 98 15.65 5.47 12.38
CA TYR A 98 15.55 6.63 11.51
C TYR A 98 16.90 7.30 11.25
N LEU A 99 17.79 7.36 12.24
CA LEU A 99 19.09 7.98 12.04
C LEU A 99 20.01 7.16 11.14
N ALA A 100 19.86 5.84 11.13
CA ALA A 100 20.59 4.96 10.23
C ALA A 100 20.05 5.03 8.80
N LYS A 101 18.73 5.15 8.63
CA LYS A 101 18.07 5.22 7.32
C LYS A 101 16.79 6.04 7.42
N GLN A 102 16.82 7.27 6.90
CA GLN A 102 15.67 8.20 7.00
C GLN A 102 14.51 7.88 6.05
N TYR A 103 14.70 6.98 5.08
CA TYR A 103 13.69 6.57 4.14
C TYR A 103 12.58 5.77 4.83
N ASN A 104 11.34 6.29 4.77
CA ASN A 104 10.19 5.67 5.42
C ASN A 104 9.60 4.58 4.51
N ASN A 105 9.83 3.32 4.86
CA ASN A 105 9.35 2.19 4.05
C ASN A 105 7.82 2.05 4.02
N ALA A 106 7.09 2.64 4.97
CA ALA A 106 5.63 2.56 5.00
C ALA A 106 4.94 3.64 4.14
N THR A 107 5.59 4.81 3.95
CA THR A 107 4.93 5.95 3.30
C THR A 107 5.65 6.48 2.06
N GLN A 108 6.93 6.14 1.87
CA GLN A 108 7.73 6.62 0.74
C GLN A 108 8.13 5.52 -0.24
N ALA A 109 8.12 4.25 0.21
CA ALA A 109 8.49 3.14 -0.64
C ALA A 109 7.46 2.93 -1.75
N GLN A 110 7.98 2.71 -2.96
CA GLN A 110 7.17 2.40 -4.14
C GLN A 110 7.35 0.92 -4.45
N TYR A 111 6.22 0.23 -4.59
CA TYR A 111 6.16 -1.20 -4.89
C TYR A 111 5.16 -1.42 -6.03
N GLU A 112 5.41 -2.43 -6.85
CA GLU A 112 4.37 -2.95 -7.71
C GLU A 112 3.26 -3.53 -6.84
N VAL A 113 2.05 -2.96 -6.94
CA VAL A 113 0.91 -3.36 -6.09
C VAL A 113 0.39 -4.74 -6.44
N GLY A 114 0.67 -5.22 -7.65
CA GLY A 114 0.25 -6.55 -8.08
C GLY A 114 -1.25 -6.76 -7.94
N SER A 115 -1.65 -7.92 -7.47
CA SER A 115 -3.06 -8.30 -7.29
C SER A 115 -3.85 -7.45 -6.30
N THR A 116 -3.21 -6.56 -5.53
CA THR A 116 -3.92 -5.61 -4.67
C THR A 116 -4.64 -4.51 -5.47
N MET A 117 -4.39 -4.41 -6.79
CA MET A 117 -5.19 -3.57 -7.70
C MET A 117 -6.57 -4.16 -8.00
N LYS A 118 -6.74 -5.49 -7.92
CA LYS A 118 -7.99 -6.18 -8.27
C LYS A 118 -9.22 -5.73 -7.47
N PRO A 119 -9.14 -5.42 -6.16
CA PRO A 119 -10.27 -4.85 -5.43
C PRO A 119 -10.84 -3.57 -6.05
N PHE A 120 -10.02 -2.70 -6.63
CA PHE A 120 -10.50 -1.48 -7.30
C PHE A 120 -11.22 -1.79 -8.61
N ALA A 121 -10.76 -2.79 -9.35
CA ALA A 121 -11.48 -3.29 -10.53
C ALA A 121 -12.82 -3.95 -10.14
N LEU A 122 -12.84 -4.70 -9.04
CA LEU A 122 -14.06 -5.29 -8.50
C LEU A 122 -15.07 -4.20 -8.08
N LEU A 123 -14.59 -3.16 -7.37
CA LEU A 123 -15.41 -2.02 -6.99
C LEU A 123 -15.98 -1.31 -8.21
N ALA A 124 -15.16 -1.03 -9.23
CA ALA A 124 -15.61 -0.44 -10.49
C ALA A 124 -16.68 -1.31 -11.17
N ALA A 125 -16.50 -2.63 -11.18
CA ALA A 125 -17.46 -3.56 -11.76
C ALA A 125 -18.83 -3.52 -11.06
N VAL A 126 -18.82 -3.52 -9.73
CA VAL A 126 -20.06 -3.44 -8.91
C VAL A 126 -20.76 -2.10 -9.14
N GLN A 127 -20.02 -1.00 -9.22
CA GLN A 127 -20.58 0.32 -9.53
C GLN A 127 -21.24 0.37 -10.93
N GLU A 128 -20.69 -0.37 -11.89
CA GLU A 128 -21.28 -0.53 -13.24
C GLU A 128 -22.37 -1.63 -13.31
N GLY A 129 -22.82 -2.16 -12.18
CA GLY A 129 -23.91 -3.13 -12.09
C GLY A 129 -23.50 -4.57 -12.43
N VAL A 130 -22.21 -4.88 -12.48
CA VAL A 130 -21.76 -6.27 -12.69
C VAL A 130 -21.98 -7.08 -11.43
N SER A 131 -22.80 -8.13 -11.54
CA SER A 131 -23.07 -9.02 -10.40
C SER A 131 -21.85 -9.85 -10.04
N LEU A 132 -21.62 -10.07 -8.75
CA LEU A 132 -20.61 -11.01 -8.25
C LEU A 132 -20.84 -12.46 -8.71
N ASN A 133 -22.07 -12.79 -9.12
CA ASN A 133 -22.43 -14.09 -9.69
C ASN A 133 -22.16 -14.18 -11.21
N THR A 134 -21.72 -13.10 -11.86
CA THR A 134 -21.34 -13.14 -13.28
C THR A 134 -20.18 -14.10 -13.47
N VAL A 135 -20.34 -15.03 -14.43
CA VAL A 135 -19.41 -16.12 -14.70
C VAL A 135 -18.44 -15.72 -15.82
N PHE A 136 -17.16 -16.03 -15.62
CA PHE A 136 -16.07 -15.79 -16.56
C PHE A 136 -15.24 -17.05 -16.76
N ASN A 137 -14.50 -17.11 -17.86
CA ASN A 137 -13.53 -18.18 -18.10
C ASN A 137 -12.23 -17.92 -17.30
N GLY A 138 -11.99 -18.71 -16.27
CA GLY A 138 -10.82 -18.65 -15.40
C GLY A 138 -9.64 -19.52 -15.81
N ASN A 139 -9.60 -20.03 -17.03
CA ASN A 139 -8.47 -20.85 -17.50
C ASN A 139 -7.25 -19.97 -17.85
N SER A 140 -6.07 -20.57 -17.78
CA SER A 140 -4.79 -19.96 -18.16
C SER A 140 -4.56 -19.95 -19.67
N TYR A 141 -3.49 -19.24 -20.08
CA TYR A 141 -3.06 -19.04 -21.46
C TYR A 141 -4.11 -18.36 -22.36
N ARG A 142 -4.72 -17.32 -21.82
CA ARG A 142 -5.72 -16.54 -22.56
C ARG A 142 -5.10 -15.30 -23.19
N THR A 143 -5.64 -14.90 -24.33
CA THR A 143 -5.30 -13.65 -25.03
C THR A 143 -6.40 -12.61 -24.82
N PHE A 144 -6.01 -11.34 -24.81
CA PHE A 144 -6.91 -10.21 -24.59
C PHE A 144 -6.67 -9.12 -25.64
N PRO A 145 -7.69 -8.35 -26.03
CA PRO A 145 -7.54 -7.26 -26.97
C PRO A 145 -6.45 -6.27 -26.54
N GLY A 146 -5.54 -5.92 -27.44
CA GLY A 146 -4.45 -4.99 -27.16
C GLY A 146 -3.27 -5.58 -26.37
N ILE A 147 -3.33 -6.86 -25.99
CA ILE A 147 -2.26 -7.58 -25.30
C ILE A 147 -1.60 -8.56 -26.27
N THR A 148 -0.29 -8.44 -26.44
CA THR A 148 0.48 -9.29 -27.36
C THR A 148 0.92 -10.62 -26.75
N SER A 149 0.98 -10.69 -25.43
CA SER A 149 1.34 -11.90 -24.68
C SER A 149 0.09 -12.64 -24.17
N THR A 150 0.24 -13.94 -23.91
CA THR A 150 -0.80 -14.69 -23.20
C THR A 150 -0.76 -14.36 -21.70
N VAL A 151 -1.93 -14.34 -21.06
CA VAL A 151 -2.08 -14.16 -19.62
C VAL A 151 -2.39 -15.50 -18.97
N SER A 152 -1.71 -15.78 -17.88
CA SER A 152 -1.92 -16.97 -17.06
C SER A 152 -2.23 -16.61 -15.60
N ASN A 153 -2.95 -17.47 -14.93
CA ASN A 153 -3.06 -17.46 -13.48
C ASN A 153 -1.74 -17.90 -12.84
N PHE A 154 -1.58 -17.63 -11.54
CA PHE A 154 -0.44 -18.12 -10.80
C PHE A 154 -0.34 -19.66 -10.93
N GLY A 155 0.84 -20.20 -11.10
CA GLY A 155 1.07 -21.62 -11.31
C GLY A 155 0.43 -22.21 -12.60
N ASN A 156 -0.02 -21.35 -13.54
CA ASN A 156 -0.74 -21.74 -14.77
C ASN A 156 -2.05 -22.50 -14.50
N GLU A 157 -2.65 -22.28 -13.33
CA GLU A 157 -3.89 -22.93 -12.91
C GLU A 157 -5.05 -22.67 -13.87
N ASN A 158 -5.89 -23.69 -14.06
CA ASN A 158 -7.13 -23.66 -14.83
C ASN A 158 -8.32 -23.80 -13.90
N TYR A 159 -9.10 -22.72 -13.78
CA TYR A 159 -10.24 -22.69 -12.85
C TYR A 159 -11.59 -23.00 -13.53
N GLY A 160 -11.60 -23.23 -14.84
CA GLY A 160 -12.85 -23.40 -15.59
C GLY A 160 -13.69 -22.13 -15.60
N TYR A 161 -15.01 -22.31 -15.68
CA TYR A 161 -15.95 -21.19 -15.62
C TYR A 161 -16.33 -20.92 -14.16
N ILE A 162 -15.91 -19.76 -13.63
CA ILE A 162 -16.11 -19.36 -12.23
C ILE A 162 -16.76 -17.99 -12.16
N ASN A 163 -17.57 -17.75 -11.12
CA ASN A 163 -18.15 -16.44 -10.89
C ASN A 163 -17.11 -15.46 -10.31
N LEU A 164 -17.45 -14.17 -10.33
CA LEU A 164 -16.55 -13.11 -9.89
C LEU A 164 -16.19 -13.22 -8.40
N TYR A 165 -17.12 -13.71 -7.56
CA TYR A 165 -16.83 -14.00 -6.15
C TYR A 165 -15.69 -15.03 -6.01
N ARG A 166 -15.79 -16.17 -6.71
CA ARG A 166 -14.75 -17.21 -6.69
C ARG A 166 -13.44 -16.72 -7.33
N ALA A 167 -13.52 -15.97 -8.42
CA ALA A 167 -12.36 -15.39 -9.10
C ALA A 167 -11.58 -14.45 -8.19
N THR A 168 -12.27 -13.66 -7.35
CA THR A 168 -11.64 -12.78 -6.35
C THR A 168 -10.92 -13.59 -5.29
N ALA A 169 -11.55 -14.63 -4.74
CA ALA A 169 -10.95 -15.51 -3.74
C ALA A 169 -9.69 -16.23 -4.25
N LEU A 170 -9.66 -16.59 -5.54
CA LEU A 170 -8.53 -17.23 -6.20
C LEU A 170 -7.52 -16.23 -6.78
N SER A 171 -7.82 -14.95 -6.71
CA SER A 171 -7.01 -13.90 -7.36
C SER A 171 -6.74 -14.19 -8.86
N SER A 172 -7.76 -14.70 -9.60
CA SER A 172 -7.61 -15.12 -10.98
C SER A 172 -7.20 -13.96 -11.91
N ASN A 173 -6.01 -14.02 -12.48
CA ASN A 173 -5.52 -13.02 -13.42
C ASN A 173 -6.41 -12.92 -14.65
N THR A 174 -6.78 -14.07 -15.22
CA THR A 174 -7.52 -14.13 -16.50
C THR A 174 -8.94 -13.59 -16.37
N VAL A 175 -9.63 -13.84 -15.25
CA VAL A 175 -10.96 -13.26 -15.00
C VAL A 175 -10.88 -11.76 -14.80
N PHE A 176 -9.89 -11.27 -14.05
CA PHE A 176 -9.71 -9.83 -13.86
C PHE A 176 -9.28 -9.10 -15.13
N MET A 177 -8.58 -9.76 -16.05
CA MET A 177 -8.32 -9.22 -17.40
C MET A 177 -9.61 -9.15 -18.25
N ASP A 178 -10.52 -10.14 -18.15
CA ASP A 178 -11.87 -10.03 -18.77
C ASP A 178 -12.62 -8.82 -18.21
N LEU A 179 -12.54 -8.64 -16.89
CA LEU A 179 -13.18 -7.52 -16.21
C LEU A 179 -12.60 -6.19 -16.69
N GLN A 180 -11.27 -6.09 -16.78
CA GLN A 180 -10.60 -4.91 -17.34
C GLN A 180 -11.00 -4.65 -18.79
N THR A 181 -11.09 -5.70 -19.62
CA THR A 181 -11.53 -5.56 -21.01
C THR A 181 -12.94 -4.97 -21.09
N LYS A 182 -13.81 -5.32 -20.14
CA LYS A 182 -15.19 -4.83 -20.07
C LYS A 182 -15.27 -3.38 -19.55
N LEU A 183 -14.49 -3.02 -18.56
CA LEU A 183 -14.54 -1.72 -17.87
C LEU A 183 -13.65 -0.65 -18.50
N GLY A 184 -12.53 -1.07 -19.07
CA GLY A 184 -11.42 -0.22 -19.48
C GLY A 184 -10.45 0.10 -18.33
N THR A 185 -9.18 0.25 -18.69
CA THR A 185 -8.09 0.55 -17.74
C THR A 185 -8.29 1.88 -17.02
N LYS A 186 -8.80 2.90 -17.73
CA LYS A 186 -9.06 4.25 -17.16
C LYS A 186 -10.06 4.21 -16.04
N LYS A 187 -11.16 3.46 -16.19
CA LYS A 187 -12.19 3.35 -15.14
C LYS A 187 -11.62 2.73 -13.88
N ILE A 188 -10.78 1.71 -14.01
CA ILE A 188 -10.11 1.05 -12.88
C ILE A 188 -9.18 2.03 -12.17
N ALA A 189 -8.34 2.75 -12.94
CA ALA A 189 -7.44 3.76 -12.41
C ALA A 189 -8.19 4.90 -11.69
N GLU A 190 -9.27 5.41 -12.27
CA GLU A 190 -10.13 6.44 -11.65
C GLU A 190 -10.77 5.96 -10.35
N THR A 191 -11.23 4.70 -10.32
CA THR A 191 -11.81 4.10 -9.12
C THR A 191 -10.77 3.98 -8.00
N ALA A 192 -9.55 3.55 -8.33
CA ALA A 192 -8.46 3.48 -7.37
C ALA A 192 -8.09 4.87 -6.84
N ARG A 193 -7.99 5.90 -7.70
CA ARG A 193 -7.74 7.28 -7.27
C ARG A 193 -8.85 7.83 -6.36
N THR A 194 -10.11 7.56 -6.70
CA THR A 194 -11.25 7.97 -5.88
C THR A 194 -11.20 7.31 -4.50
N ALA A 195 -10.64 6.11 -4.42
CA ALA A 195 -10.41 5.40 -3.16
C ALA A 195 -9.14 5.87 -2.41
N GLY A 196 -8.41 6.88 -2.92
CA GLY A 196 -7.26 7.48 -2.26
C GLY A 196 -5.89 6.94 -2.70
N VAL A 197 -5.82 6.14 -3.79
CA VAL A 197 -4.53 5.71 -4.33
C VAL A 197 -3.87 6.87 -5.08
N GLU A 198 -2.83 7.43 -4.51
CA GLU A 198 -2.05 8.53 -5.10
C GLU A 198 -0.82 7.95 -5.82
N SER A 199 -0.90 7.82 -7.13
CA SER A 199 0.22 7.43 -7.98
C SER A 199 0.16 8.17 -9.31
N THR A 200 1.27 8.76 -9.73
CA THR A 200 1.37 9.45 -11.02
C THR A 200 1.40 8.47 -12.20
N SER A 201 1.83 7.22 -11.97
CA SER A 201 1.86 6.17 -12.99
C SER A 201 0.48 5.51 -13.19
N LEU A 202 -0.47 5.71 -12.29
CA LEU A 202 -1.81 5.14 -12.39
C LEU A 202 -2.71 6.03 -13.26
N ASP A 203 -2.39 6.17 -14.54
CA ASP A 203 -3.15 7.00 -15.50
C ASP A 203 -4.12 6.18 -16.38
N GLY A 204 -4.10 4.86 -16.24
CA GLY A 204 -4.92 3.94 -17.02
C GLY A 204 -4.41 3.73 -18.47
N SER A 205 -3.16 4.08 -18.75
CA SER A 205 -2.51 3.80 -20.05
C SER A 205 -1.94 2.38 -20.12
N GLU A 206 -1.64 1.78 -18.96
CA GLU A 206 -0.98 0.48 -18.89
C GLU A 206 -1.93 -0.68 -19.21
N PRO A 207 -1.51 -1.59 -20.10
CA PRO A 207 -2.35 -2.71 -20.54
C PRO A 207 -2.64 -3.74 -19.44
N PHE A 208 -1.86 -3.76 -18.36
CA PHE A 208 -2.04 -4.65 -17.21
C PHE A 208 -2.43 -3.92 -15.93
N THR A 209 -3.13 -2.80 -16.04
CA THR A 209 -3.56 -1.99 -14.88
C THR A 209 -4.19 -2.83 -13.77
N VAL A 210 -5.10 -3.75 -14.09
CA VAL A 210 -5.79 -4.61 -13.11
C VAL A 210 -4.85 -5.61 -12.40
N LEU A 211 -3.69 -5.90 -12.97
CA LEU A 211 -2.67 -6.77 -12.39
C LEU A 211 -1.63 -5.99 -11.59
N GLY A 212 -1.72 -4.67 -11.57
CA GLY A 212 -0.90 -3.80 -10.72
C GLY A 212 0.53 -3.62 -11.18
N ASN A 213 0.79 -3.71 -12.48
CA ASN A 213 2.14 -3.55 -13.04
C ASN A 213 2.57 -2.08 -13.21
N ASN A 214 1.74 -1.14 -12.78
CA ASN A 214 1.93 0.31 -12.95
C ASN A 214 1.82 1.08 -11.64
N ALA A 215 2.41 0.57 -10.61
CA ALA A 215 2.47 1.26 -9.32
C ALA A 215 3.62 2.23 -9.22
#